data_38b03b5697067b72230d14f163bf72e6
#
_entry.id   38b03b5697067b72230d14f163bf72e6
#
_cell.length_a   1.000
_cell.length_b   1.000
_cell.length_c   1.000
_cell.angle_alpha   90.00
_cell.angle_beta   90.00
_cell.angle_gamma   90.00
#
_symmetry.space_group_name_H-M   'P 1'
#
loop_
_entity.id
_entity.type
_entity.pdbx_description
1 polymer ?
#
loop_
_entity_poly.entity_id
_entity_poly.type
_entity_poly.pdbx_seq_one_letter_code
_entity_poly.pdbx_strand_id
1 'polypeptide(L)'
;DLGSHGHWGALEWEAQVPEGSRVQLRTRSGNSSAPDDNWSDWSALVESGAKIESPPARYLQYQLIMHGDGKRGPTVRRVSFTARQTNLPPCIESLTTFAYRGNPQAPGPLPPQPPNGAGNNKQLPQRKSLRLVRWKASDANGDQLRFRIYLRGEGQKVWKLVEEDVDHTSVYWDTETMAEGMTQL
;
A
#
# COMPACT_ATOMS: atom_id res chain seq x y z
N ASP A 1 -12.43 3.47 10.92
CA ASP A 1 -10.99 3.46 10.58
C ASP A 1 -10.83 3.12 9.11
N LEU A 2 -10.11 3.92 8.38
CA LEU A 2 -9.79 3.74 6.96
C LEU A 2 -8.45 3.01 6.76
N GLY A 3 -7.71 2.78 7.85
CA GLY A 3 -6.37 2.18 7.83
C GLY A 3 -5.27 3.21 7.56
N SER A 4 -5.49 4.15 6.67
CA SER A 4 -4.60 5.26 6.34
C SER A 4 -5.40 6.55 6.16
N HIS A 5 -4.69 7.66 5.97
CA HIS A 5 -5.30 8.94 5.67
C HIS A 5 -6.07 8.89 4.35
N GLY A 6 -7.26 9.47 4.29
CA GLY A 6 -8.12 9.44 3.12
C GLY A 6 -9.16 10.53 3.07
N HIS A 7 -9.90 10.56 1.98
CA HIS A 7 -10.97 11.51 1.70
C HIS A 7 -12.33 10.84 1.82
N TRP A 8 -13.28 11.52 2.41
CA TRP A 8 -14.64 11.08 2.61
C TRP A 8 -15.50 11.44 1.39
N GLY A 9 -16.42 10.55 1.04
CA GLY A 9 -17.37 10.74 -0.05
C GLY A 9 -18.78 10.98 0.43
N ALA A 10 -19.75 10.24 -0.08
CA ALA A 10 -21.14 10.33 0.31
C ALA A 10 -21.43 9.54 1.59
N LEU A 11 -22.38 10.04 2.38
CA LEU A 11 -22.95 9.41 3.55
C LEU A 11 -24.40 9.01 3.24
N GLU A 12 -24.73 7.74 3.43
CA GLU A 12 -26.04 7.19 3.13
C GLU A 12 -26.53 6.34 4.30
N TRP A 13 -27.84 6.25 4.47
CA TRP A 13 -28.43 5.31 5.41
C TRP A 13 -29.75 4.73 4.92
N GLU A 14 -30.03 3.53 5.37
CA GLU A 14 -31.31 2.87 5.19
C GLU A 14 -32.14 3.01 6.47
N ALA A 15 -33.26 3.72 6.35
CA ALA A 15 -34.13 3.96 7.51
C ALA A 15 -35.62 3.86 7.14
N GLN A 16 -36.41 3.42 8.11
CA GLN A 16 -37.85 3.62 8.11
C GLN A 16 -38.13 4.87 8.93
N VAL A 17 -38.68 5.90 8.28
CA VAL A 17 -38.95 7.20 8.90
C VAL A 17 -40.44 7.44 8.84
N PRO A 18 -41.19 7.18 9.92
CA PRO A 18 -42.63 7.47 10.01
C PRO A 18 -42.89 8.97 9.79
N GLU A 19 -44.11 9.27 9.34
CA GLU A 19 -44.57 10.66 9.21
C GLU A 19 -44.41 11.41 10.51
N GLY A 20 -43.94 12.65 10.47
CA GLY A 20 -43.62 13.45 11.65
C GLY A 20 -42.30 13.13 12.35
N SER A 21 -41.58 12.13 11.86
CA SER A 21 -40.25 11.74 12.36
C SER A 21 -39.14 12.20 11.42
N ARG A 22 -37.90 12.26 11.92
CA ARG A 22 -36.73 12.68 11.12
C ARG A 22 -35.46 11.96 11.59
N VAL A 23 -34.57 11.70 10.62
CA VAL A 23 -33.21 11.18 10.84
C VAL A 23 -32.22 12.15 10.21
N GLN A 24 -31.24 12.57 10.97
CA GLN A 24 -30.13 13.41 10.50
C GLN A 24 -28.82 12.88 11.06
N LEU A 25 -27.75 13.11 10.35
CA LEU A 25 -26.41 12.78 10.81
C LEU A 25 -25.50 13.99 10.76
N ARG A 26 -24.46 13.95 11.57
CA ARG A 26 -23.29 14.81 11.45
C ARG A 26 -22.04 14.00 11.62
N THR A 27 -20.94 14.50 11.09
CA THR A 27 -19.65 13.79 11.10
C THR A 27 -18.54 14.67 11.63
N ARG A 28 -17.50 14.04 12.12
CA ARG A 28 -16.20 14.65 12.39
C ARG A 28 -15.09 13.64 12.12
N SER A 29 -13.88 14.10 11.91
CA SER A 29 -12.75 13.27 11.54
C SER A 29 -11.50 13.60 12.33
N GLY A 30 -10.56 12.64 12.42
CA GLY A 30 -9.29 12.79 13.11
C GLY A 30 -8.31 11.68 12.77
N ASN A 31 -7.09 11.79 13.30
CA ASN A 31 -6.01 10.84 13.02
C ASN A 31 -5.65 9.94 14.22
N SER A 32 -6.24 10.16 15.37
CA SER A 32 -6.17 9.32 16.57
C SER A 32 -7.38 8.39 16.69
N SER A 33 -7.20 7.20 17.21
CA SER A 33 -8.28 6.20 17.35
C SER A 33 -9.37 6.58 18.32
N ALA A 34 -9.07 7.48 19.25
CA ALA A 34 -10.04 8.09 20.17
C ALA A 34 -10.12 9.60 19.87
N PRO A 35 -11.32 10.18 19.84
CA PRO A 35 -11.46 11.62 19.67
C PRO A 35 -10.73 12.41 20.74
N ASP A 36 -9.94 13.38 20.31
CA ASP A 36 -9.16 14.31 21.12
C ASP A 36 -9.28 15.74 20.57
N ASP A 37 -8.52 16.68 21.12
CA ASP A 37 -8.53 18.09 20.72
C ASP A 37 -8.03 18.34 19.29
N ASN A 38 -7.42 17.33 18.65
CA ASN A 38 -6.95 17.40 17.25
C ASN A 38 -7.98 16.90 16.24
N TRP A 39 -9.12 16.41 16.71
CA TRP A 39 -10.22 16.07 15.82
C TRP A 39 -10.91 17.34 15.32
N SER A 40 -11.49 17.25 14.12
CA SER A 40 -12.31 18.34 13.61
C SER A 40 -13.55 18.57 14.49
N ASP A 41 -14.11 19.76 14.40
CA ASP A 41 -15.45 20.01 14.89
C ASP A 41 -16.49 19.14 14.17
N TRP A 42 -17.66 19.01 14.76
CA TRP A 42 -18.79 18.37 14.13
C TRP A 42 -19.26 19.19 12.92
N SER A 43 -19.52 18.50 11.81
CA SER A 43 -20.17 19.12 10.64
C SER A 43 -21.57 19.60 10.97
N ALA A 44 -22.17 20.35 10.05
CA ALA A 44 -23.59 20.57 10.04
C ALA A 44 -24.37 19.24 9.96
N LEU A 45 -25.64 19.25 10.36
CA LEU A 45 -26.54 18.12 10.18
C LEU A 45 -26.90 17.96 8.71
N VAL A 46 -26.82 16.72 8.22
CA VAL A 46 -27.08 16.39 6.81
C VAL A 46 -28.15 15.31 6.68
N GLU A 47 -28.76 15.25 5.51
CA GLU A 47 -29.68 14.20 5.08
C GLU A 47 -28.94 13.08 4.34
N SER A 48 -29.59 11.93 4.11
CA SER A 48 -29.02 10.81 3.36
C SER A 48 -28.68 11.21 1.93
N GLY A 49 -27.53 10.73 1.44
CA GLY A 49 -26.99 11.06 0.14
C GLY A 49 -26.08 12.30 0.13
N ALA A 50 -25.93 12.99 1.26
CA ALA A 50 -25.07 14.16 1.34
C ALA A 50 -23.59 13.80 1.31
N LYS A 51 -22.76 14.72 0.76
CA LYS A 51 -21.32 14.63 0.84
C LYS A 51 -20.84 14.89 2.27
N ILE A 52 -19.89 14.12 2.73
CA ILE A 52 -19.20 14.34 4.00
C ILE A 52 -18.22 15.51 3.85
N GLU A 53 -18.41 16.55 4.65
CA GLU A 53 -17.58 17.76 4.65
C GLU A 53 -16.46 17.73 5.70
N SER A 54 -16.44 16.73 6.56
CA SER A 54 -15.34 16.56 7.53
C SER A 54 -13.98 16.47 6.79
N PRO A 55 -12.92 17.08 7.34
CA PRO A 55 -11.60 17.07 6.72
C PRO A 55 -11.09 15.66 6.42
N PRO A 56 -10.20 15.50 5.43
CA PRO A 56 -9.51 14.23 5.19
C PRO A 56 -8.76 13.77 6.45
N ALA A 57 -8.90 12.50 6.80
CA ALA A 57 -8.26 11.91 7.98
C ALA A 57 -8.31 10.37 7.90
N ARG A 58 -7.74 9.69 8.90
CA ARG A 58 -7.80 8.23 9.03
C ARG A 58 -9.13 7.73 9.62
N TYR A 59 -9.69 8.46 10.57
CA TYR A 59 -10.90 8.07 11.29
C TYR A 59 -12.04 9.04 11.02
N LEU A 60 -13.23 8.48 10.87
CA LEU A 60 -14.50 9.21 10.80
C LEU A 60 -15.37 8.76 11.96
N GLN A 61 -15.96 9.72 12.64
CA GLN A 61 -17.03 9.49 13.61
C GLN A 61 -18.31 10.13 13.10
N TYR A 62 -19.42 9.43 13.25
CA TYR A 62 -20.72 10.00 12.96
C TYR A 62 -21.60 10.01 14.22
N GLN A 63 -22.50 10.94 14.28
CA GLN A 63 -23.56 11.01 15.28
C GLN A 63 -24.89 10.97 14.56
N LEU A 64 -25.70 9.98 14.93
CA LEU A 64 -27.05 9.80 14.45
C LEU A 64 -28.02 10.54 15.38
N ILE A 65 -28.87 11.39 14.82
CA ILE A 65 -29.87 12.15 15.54
C ILE A 65 -31.24 11.75 14.99
N MET A 66 -32.07 11.22 15.86
CA MET A 66 -33.39 10.73 15.51
C MET A 66 -34.46 11.48 16.31
N HIS A 67 -35.46 12.01 15.63
CA HIS A 67 -36.63 12.65 16.19
C HIS A 67 -37.86 11.86 15.84
N GLY A 68 -38.67 11.52 16.85
CA GLY A 68 -39.98 10.90 16.69
C GLY A 68 -41.10 11.85 17.04
N ASP A 69 -42.32 11.47 16.73
CA ASP A 69 -43.56 12.22 17.05
C ASP A 69 -44.09 11.97 18.47
N GLY A 70 -43.34 11.26 19.31
CA GLY A 70 -43.74 10.85 20.65
C GLY A 70 -44.56 9.55 20.71
N LYS A 71 -45.03 9.03 19.57
CA LYS A 71 -45.71 7.72 19.45
C LYS A 71 -44.94 6.72 18.64
N ARG A 72 -44.25 7.20 17.60
CA ARG A 72 -43.42 6.42 16.70
C ARG A 72 -42.09 7.12 16.51
N GLY A 73 -41.05 6.33 16.27
CA GLY A 73 -39.70 6.85 15.96
C GLY A 73 -39.14 6.19 14.73
N PRO A 74 -38.12 6.81 14.12
CA PRO A 74 -37.41 6.20 12.98
C PRO A 74 -36.59 4.99 13.42
N THR A 75 -36.42 4.07 12.49
CA THR A 75 -35.56 2.90 12.68
C THR A 75 -34.48 2.94 11.59
N VAL A 76 -33.21 3.03 11.97
CA VAL A 76 -32.08 2.99 11.05
C VAL A 76 -31.50 1.58 11.05
N ARG A 77 -31.36 0.98 9.88
CA ARG A 77 -30.82 -0.38 9.69
C ARG A 77 -29.36 -0.38 9.33
N ARG A 78 -28.93 0.60 8.53
CA ARG A 78 -27.57 0.70 8.02
C ARG A 78 -27.18 2.16 7.88
N VAL A 79 -25.94 2.44 8.19
CA VAL A 79 -25.23 3.67 7.80
C VAL A 79 -24.01 3.25 6.99
N SER A 80 -23.84 3.83 5.83
CA SER A 80 -22.73 3.59 4.93
C SER A 80 -22.11 4.91 4.45
N PHE A 81 -20.85 4.87 4.15
CA PHE A 81 -20.16 6.01 3.55
C PHE A 81 -19.11 5.52 2.56
N THR A 82 -18.88 6.30 1.54
CA THR A 82 -17.79 6.08 0.59
C THR A 82 -16.55 6.83 1.06
N ALA A 83 -15.39 6.25 0.80
CA ALA A 83 -14.12 6.88 1.11
C ALA A 83 -13.06 6.45 0.10
N ARG A 84 -12.06 7.29 -0.11
CA ARG A 84 -10.88 7.00 -0.91
C ARG A 84 -9.63 7.24 -0.08
N GLN A 85 -8.85 6.20 0.13
CA GLN A 85 -7.54 6.33 0.76
C GLN A 85 -6.60 7.16 -0.11
N THR A 86 -5.74 7.95 0.52
CA THR A 86 -4.63 8.62 -0.16
C THR A 86 -3.59 7.56 -0.50
N ASN A 87 -3.23 7.45 -1.77
CA ASN A 87 -2.13 6.59 -2.19
C ASN A 87 -0.81 7.18 -1.71
N LEU A 88 -0.08 6.41 -0.92
CA LEU A 88 1.24 6.77 -0.41
C LEU A 88 2.30 6.04 -1.25
N PRO A 89 3.45 6.66 -1.49
CA PRO A 89 4.52 5.98 -2.22
C PRO A 89 5.05 4.79 -1.41
N PRO A 90 5.42 3.69 -2.09
CA PRO A 90 6.07 2.56 -1.46
C PRO A 90 7.44 2.93 -0.89
N CYS A 91 7.91 2.15 0.07
CA CYS A 91 9.20 2.34 0.74
C CYS A 91 10.08 1.11 0.57
N ILE A 92 11.36 1.33 0.25
CA ILE A 92 12.41 0.29 0.34
C ILE A 92 12.97 0.33 1.76
N GLU A 93 12.71 -0.73 2.54
CA GLU A 93 13.15 -0.84 3.93
C GLU A 93 14.61 -1.30 4.04
N SER A 94 15.03 -2.16 3.13
CA SER A 94 16.41 -2.67 3.10
C SER A 94 16.78 -3.18 1.71
N LEU A 95 18.05 -3.06 1.39
CA LEU A 95 18.68 -3.64 0.21
C LEU A 95 19.98 -4.34 0.64
N THR A 96 20.15 -5.58 0.24
CA THR A 96 21.34 -6.38 0.60
C THR A 96 21.84 -7.17 -0.60
N THR A 97 23.14 -7.34 -0.68
CA THR A 97 23.80 -8.15 -1.72
C THR A 97 24.60 -9.28 -1.10
N PHE A 98 24.50 -10.45 -1.69
CA PHE A 98 25.20 -11.66 -1.25
C PHE A 98 26.00 -12.27 -2.40
N ALA A 99 27.18 -12.80 -2.11
CA ALA A 99 27.87 -13.64 -3.07
C ALA A 99 27.04 -14.93 -3.30
N TYR A 100 26.74 -15.25 -4.55
CA TYR A 100 26.07 -16.49 -4.86
C TYR A 100 27.04 -17.67 -4.70
N ARG A 101 26.71 -18.57 -3.79
CA ARG A 101 27.55 -19.75 -3.46
C ARG A 101 27.00 -21.07 -4.01
N GLY A 102 26.10 -21.03 -4.98
CA GLY A 102 25.56 -22.23 -5.60
C GLY A 102 24.60 -23.04 -4.71
N ASN A 103 24.00 -22.44 -3.68
CA ASN A 103 23.03 -23.12 -2.84
C ASN A 103 21.65 -23.17 -3.55
N PRO A 104 21.14 -24.36 -3.92
CA PRO A 104 19.83 -24.50 -4.55
C PRO A 104 18.63 -24.13 -3.65
N GLN A 105 18.85 -23.87 -2.36
CA GLN A 105 17.83 -23.42 -1.41
C GLN A 105 17.81 -21.89 -1.23
N ALA A 106 18.58 -21.12 -2.01
CA ALA A 106 18.44 -19.68 -1.99
C ALA A 106 17.04 -19.31 -2.53
N PRO A 107 16.21 -18.59 -1.77
CA PRO A 107 14.88 -18.19 -2.24
C PRO A 107 15.02 -17.14 -3.35
N GLY A 108 14.49 -17.44 -4.51
CA GLY A 108 14.47 -16.58 -5.70
C GLY A 108 14.38 -17.43 -6.96
N PRO A 109 13.96 -16.85 -8.10
CA PRO A 109 14.03 -17.55 -9.37
C PRO A 109 15.46 -17.96 -9.65
N LEU A 110 15.65 -19.17 -10.16
CA LEU A 110 16.98 -19.64 -10.61
C LEU A 110 17.48 -18.71 -11.72
N PRO A 111 18.80 -18.41 -11.73
CA PRO A 111 19.37 -17.64 -12.83
C PRO A 111 19.05 -18.30 -14.18
N PRO A 112 18.81 -17.50 -15.25
CA PRO A 112 18.52 -18.04 -16.58
C PRO A 112 19.58 -19.08 -16.97
N GLN A 113 19.15 -20.29 -17.29
CA GLN A 113 20.04 -21.31 -17.80
C GLN A 113 20.49 -20.93 -19.20
N PRO A 114 21.77 -21.07 -19.52
CA PRO A 114 22.24 -20.89 -20.91
C PRO A 114 21.50 -21.87 -21.84
N PRO A 115 21.20 -21.50 -23.09
CA PRO A 115 20.30 -22.21 -24.00
C PRO A 115 20.80 -23.56 -24.54
N ASN A 116 21.84 -24.12 -23.99
CA ASN A 116 22.36 -25.43 -24.44
C ASN A 116 22.68 -26.30 -23.22
N GLY A 117 21.80 -27.23 -22.90
CA GLY A 117 22.19 -28.16 -21.93
C GLY A 117 21.58 -29.49 -21.96
N ALA A 118 22.11 -30.53 -22.18
CA ALA A 118 21.73 -31.88 -21.86
C ALA A 118 21.62 -32.08 -20.36
N GLY A 119 20.56 -32.75 -19.93
CA GLY A 119 20.36 -33.08 -18.54
C GLY A 119 21.51 -33.86 -17.94
N ASN A 120 22.05 -33.33 -16.91
CA ASN A 120 22.71 -34.02 -15.80
C ASN A 120 22.72 -33.03 -14.62
N ASN A 121 22.42 -33.52 -13.46
CA ASN A 121 22.43 -32.84 -12.18
C ASN A 121 23.82 -32.25 -11.81
N LYS A 122 24.38 -31.43 -12.69
CA LYS A 122 25.63 -30.72 -12.44
C LYS A 122 25.27 -29.46 -11.66
N GLN A 123 25.77 -29.38 -10.43
CA GLN A 123 25.87 -28.15 -9.67
C GLN A 123 26.23 -27.01 -10.61
N LEU A 124 25.37 -25.97 -10.67
CA LEU A 124 25.67 -24.76 -11.42
C LEU A 124 27.09 -24.29 -11.05
N PRO A 125 27.95 -24.02 -12.00
CA PRO A 125 29.31 -23.60 -11.70
C PRO A 125 29.25 -22.39 -10.77
N GLN A 126 30.03 -22.43 -9.69
CA GLN A 126 30.19 -21.30 -8.79
C GLN A 126 30.77 -20.13 -9.56
N ARG A 127 29.93 -19.31 -10.14
CA ARG A 127 30.37 -18.07 -10.75
C ARG A 127 30.65 -17.06 -9.65
N LYS A 128 31.94 -16.76 -9.44
CA LYS A 128 32.39 -15.79 -8.44
C LYS A 128 31.79 -14.38 -8.69
N SER A 129 31.43 -14.11 -9.93
CA SER A 129 30.79 -12.86 -10.36
C SER A 129 29.31 -12.74 -10.05
N LEU A 130 28.63 -13.86 -9.74
CA LEU A 130 27.19 -13.84 -9.52
C LEU A 130 26.85 -13.35 -8.10
N ARG A 131 25.99 -12.35 -8.02
CA ARG A 131 25.46 -11.78 -6.78
C ARG A 131 23.97 -12.01 -6.72
N LEU A 132 23.47 -12.29 -5.53
CA LEU A 132 22.04 -12.21 -5.22
C LEU A 132 21.78 -10.87 -4.57
N VAL A 133 20.98 -10.05 -5.21
CA VAL A 133 20.44 -8.80 -4.65
C VAL A 133 19.09 -9.12 -4.08
N ARG A 134 18.83 -8.71 -2.83
CA ARG A 134 17.56 -8.87 -2.16
C ARG A 134 17.17 -7.57 -1.49
N TRP A 135 15.89 -7.24 -1.57
CA TRP A 135 15.34 -6.08 -0.89
C TRP A 135 14.09 -6.43 -0.12
N LYS A 136 13.73 -5.57 0.78
CA LYS A 136 12.46 -5.58 1.48
C LYS A 136 11.76 -4.25 1.19
N ALA A 137 10.52 -4.31 0.74
CA ALA A 137 9.70 -3.17 0.43
C ALA A 137 8.34 -3.30 1.10
N SER A 138 7.75 -2.18 1.44
CA SER A 138 6.40 -2.10 1.95
C SER A 138 5.62 -0.98 1.26
N ASP A 139 4.33 -1.17 1.20
CA ASP A 139 3.36 -0.18 0.75
C ASP A 139 2.29 0.00 1.81
N ALA A 140 2.05 1.25 2.21
CA ALA A 140 1.10 1.57 3.27
C ALA A 140 -0.36 1.33 2.86
N ASN A 141 -0.65 1.29 1.57
CA ASN A 141 -1.97 1.03 1.01
C ASN A 141 -2.19 -0.45 0.69
N GLY A 142 -1.13 -1.26 0.75
CA GLY A 142 -1.16 -2.68 0.40
C GLY A 142 -1.20 -2.93 -1.09
N ASP A 143 -0.71 -1.98 -1.89
CA ASP A 143 -0.68 -2.09 -3.35
C ASP A 143 0.32 -3.15 -3.80
N GLN A 144 0.04 -3.76 -4.95
CA GLN A 144 0.97 -4.69 -5.57
C GLN A 144 2.15 -3.93 -6.16
N LEU A 145 3.35 -4.21 -5.63
CA LEU A 145 4.56 -3.53 -6.05
C LEU A 145 5.18 -4.18 -7.28
N ARG A 146 5.77 -3.34 -8.13
CA ARG A 146 6.63 -3.69 -9.25
C ARG A 146 7.93 -2.91 -9.16
N PHE A 147 9.05 -3.54 -9.52
CA PHE A 147 10.36 -2.96 -9.34
C PHE A 147 11.08 -2.82 -10.67
N ARG A 148 11.91 -1.79 -10.75
CA ARG A 148 12.94 -1.62 -11.77
C ARG A 148 14.28 -1.52 -11.06
N ILE A 149 15.24 -2.30 -11.51
CA ILE A 149 16.55 -2.39 -10.89
C ILE A 149 17.54 -1.65 -11.77
N TYR A 150 18.21 -0.71 -11.18
CA TYR A 150 19.24 0.08 -11.82
C TYR A 150 20.55 -0.09 -11.07
N LEU A 151 21.65 0.06 -11.79
CA LEU A 151 22.97 0.13 -11.19
C LEU A 151 23.79 1.25 -11.82
N ARG A 152 24.79 1.71 -11.09
CA ARG A 152 25.84 2.59 -11.61
C ARG A 152 27.15 2.31 -10.89
N GLY A 153 28.27 2.44 -11.61
CA GLY A 153 29.61 2.40 -11.01
C GLY A 153 29.88 3.67 -10.20
N GLU A 154 30.79 3.57 -9.25
CA GLU A 154 31.26 4.72 -8.48
C GLU A 154 31.80 5.80 -9.43
N GLY A 155 31.42 7.06 -9.19
CA GLY A 155 31.78 8.20 -10.04
C GLY A 155 31.02 8.32 -11.37
N GLN A 156 30.21 7.34 -11.73
CA GLN A 156 29.35 7.43 -12.91
C GLN A 156 28.09 8.24 -12.59
N LYS A 157 27.62 9.03 -13.56
CA LYS A 157 26.41 9.86 -13.43
C LYS A 157 25.16 9.15 -13.95
N VAL A 158 25.33 8.14 -14.80
CA VAL A 158 24.22 7.49 -15.52
C VAL A 158 23.89 6.15 -14.87
N TRP A 159 22.62 5.97 -14.53
CA TRP A 159 22.09 4.70 -14.09
C TRP A 159 21.79 3.81 -15.30
N LYS A 160 22.18 2.55 -15.24
CA LYS A 160 21.89 1.54 -16.26
C LYS A 160 20.79 0.62 -15.74
N LEU A 161 19.75 0.42 -16.53
CA LEU A 161 18.68 -0.54 -16.22
C LEU A 161 19.26 -1.96 -16.29
N VAL A 162 19.02 -2.74 -15.25
CA VAL A 162 19.40 -4.17 -15.14
C VAL A 162 18.21 -5.04 -15.45
N GLU A 163 17.08 -4.76 -14.79
CA GLU A 163 15.86 -5.54 -14.94
C GLU A 163 14.63 -4.65 -14.71
N GLU A 164 13.57 -4.94 -15.43
CA GLU A 164 12.31 -4.18 -15.41
C GLU A 164 11.14 -5.11 -15.13
N ASP A 165 10.08 -4.55 -14.57
CA ASP A 165 8.81 -5.23 -14.29
C ASP A 165 8.94 -6.45 -13.34
N VAL A 166 9.86 -6.35 -12.38
CA VAL A 166 10.08 -7.39 -11.38
C VAL A 166 8.98 -7.38 -10.33
N ASP A 167 8.33 -8.52 -10.09
CA ASP A 167 7.23 -8.70 -9.12
C ASP A 167 7.66 -9.43 -7.83
N HIS A 168 8.93 -9.73 -7.71
CA HIS A 168 9.55 -10.39 -6.55
C HIS A 168 10.66 -9.51 -5.95
N THR A 169 11.18 -9.87 -4.79
CA THR A 169 12.09 -9.04 -4.00
C THR A 169 13.54 -9.51 -4.03
N SER A 170 13.94 -10.18 -5.13
CA SER A 170 15.33 -10.60 -5.32
C SER A 170 15.65 -10.75 -6.79
N VAL A 171 16.89 -10.49 -7.17
CA VAL A 171 17.40 -10.69 -8.53
C VAL A 171 18.83 -11.21 -8.50
N TYR A 172 19.19 -12.03 -9.48
CA TYR A 172 20.57 -12.42 -9.68
C TYR A 172 21.25 -11.43 -10.63
N TRP A 173 22.38 -10.94 -10.21
CA TRP A 173 23.18 -10.00 -10.98
C TRP A 173 24.58 -10.55 -11.22
N ASP A 174 24.97 -10.65 -12.49
CA ASP A 174 26.33 -11.05 -12.89
C ASP A 174 27.21 -9.81 -13.03
N THR A 175 28.21 -9.70 -12.16
CA THR A 175 29.14 -8.58 -12.13
C THR A 175 30.28 -8.72 -13.15
N GLU A 176 30.37 -9.83 -13.89
CA GLU A 176 31.45 -10.08 -14.86
C GLU A 176 31.47 -9.07 -16.02
N THR A 177 30.29 -8.49 -16.32
CA THR A 177 30.11 -7.47 -17.36
C THR A 177 30.41 -6.06 -16.89
N MET A 178 30.83 -5.89 -15.66
CA MET A 178 31.06 -4.58 -15.04
C MET A 178 32.56 -4.28 -14.97
N ALA A 179 32.92 -2.99 -15.11
CA ALA A 179 34.27 -2.55 -14.81
C ALA A 179 34.58 -2.79 -13.31
N GLU A 180 35.84 -3.07 -13.01
CA GLU A 180 36.29 -3.20 -11.62
C GLU A 180 36.01 -1.90 -10.86
N GLY A 181 35.47 -2.02 -9.62
CA GLY A 181 35.19 -0.90 -8.78
C GLY A 181 33.94 -1.10 -7.92
N MET A 182 33.64 -0.11 -7.08
CA MET A 182 32.41 -0.08 -6.28
C MET A 182 31.20 0.26 -7.16
N THR A 183 30.08 -0.39 -6.92
CA THR A 183 28.84 -0.20 -7.67
C THR A 183 27.71 0.12 -6.70
N GLN A 184 26.83 1.05 -7.09
CA GLN A 184 25.59 1.39 -6.38
C GLN A 184 24.41 0.71 -7.10
N LEU A 185 23.46 0.25 -6.29
CA LEU A 185 22.16 -0.31 -6.69
C LEU A 185 21.05 0.61 -6.23
#